data_431d17f0b62d4b12dcc199a86c2bd820
#
_entry.id   431d17f0b62d4b12dcc199a86c2bd820
#
_cell.length_a   1.000
_cell.length_b   1.000
_cell.length_c   1.000
_cell.angle_alpha   90.00
_cell.angle_beta   90.00
_cell.angle_gamma   90.00
#
_symmetry.space_group_name_H-M   'P 1'
#
loop_
_entity.id
_entity.type
_entity.pdbx_description
1 polymer ?
#
loop_
_entity_poly.entity_id
_entity_poly.type
_entity_poly.pdbx_seq_one_letter_code
_entity_poly.pdbx_strand_id
1 'polypeptide(L)'
;MKPKHKILLILIGILVLGGQVAPQLALAGEAMINCDAHTGACSQSSGAISVSLEISPRPVKAMQDLVFKVSIEGTTPARHPHIDLGMPAMKMGPNQVALKPTGSGTYEGTGVIVRCPSGKRTWFANVIIPESGEVKFIFDVIY
;
A
#
# COMPACT_ATOMS: atom_id res chain seq x y z
N MET A 1 47.83 -32.74 -61.74
CA MET A 1 48.03 -31.36 -61.24
C MET A 1 47.11 -31.21 -60.06
N LYS A 2 47.66 -31.02 -58.85
CA LYS A 2 46.92 -30.94 -57.61
C LYS A 2 46.50 -29.50 -57.30
N PRO A 3 45.23 -29.22 -57.05
CA PRO A 3 44.89 -27.94 -56.46
C PRO A 3 45.04 -28.07 -54.91
N LYS A 4 45.82 -27.15 -54.39
CA LYS A 4 46.11 -27.03 -52.98
C LYS A 4 44.85 -26.51 -52.26
N HIS A 5 44.27 -27.34 -51.36
CA HIS A 5 43.24 -26.93 -50.47
C HIS A 5 43.80 -25.90 -49.49
N LYS A 6 43.40 -24.66 -49.63
CA LYS A 6 43.52 -23.69 -48.58
C LYS A 6 42.39 -23.93 -47.60
N ILE A 7 42.71 -24.61 -46.51
CA ILE A 7 41.82 -24.72 -45.36
C ILE A 7 41.80 -23.33 -44.71
N LEU A 8 40.75 -22.58 -44.99
CA LEU A 8 40.45 -21.34 -44.30
C LEU A 8 39.84 -21.71 -42.98
N LEU A 9 40.67 -21.71 -41.94
CA LEU A 9 40.21 -21.80 -40.56
C LEU A 9 39.39 -20.55 -40.26
N ILE A 10 38.06 -20.67 -40.37
CA ILE A 10 37.13 -19.69 -39.84
C ILE A 10 37.08 -19.93 -38.33
N LEU A 11 37.90 -19.18 -37.63
CA LEU A 11 37.74 -19.01 -36.18
C LEU A 11 36.42 -18.29 -35.92
N ILE A 12 35.37 -19.07 -35.72
CA ILE A 12 34.13 -18.53 -35.21
C ILE A 12 34.39 -18.19 -33.74
N GLY A 13 34.74 -16.94 -33.52
CA GLY A 13 34.75 -16.34 -32.20
C GLY A 13 33.33 -16.35 -31.66
N ILE A 14 32.99 -17.34 -30.85
CA ILE A 14 31.78 -17.31 -30.05
C ILE A 14 31.98 -16.21 -29.02
N LEU A 15 31.49 -15.03 -29.36
CA LEU A 15 31.34 -13.93 -28.42
C LEU A 15 30.25 -14.33 -27.46
N VAL A 16 30.61 -15.00 -26.37
CA VAL A 16 29.72 -15.23 -25.23
C VAL A 16 29.49 -13.86 -24.62
N LEU A 17 28.40 -13.19 -25.06
CA LEU A 17 27.84 -12.10 -24.32
C LEU A 17 27.31 -12.69 -23.00
N GLY A 18 28.20 -12.76 -22.02
CA GLY A 18 27.82 -12.99 -20.65
C GLY A 18 26.95 -11.83 -20.18
N GLY A 19 25.65 -11.99 -20.36
CA GLY A 19 24.69 -11.11 -19.72
C GLY A 19 24.90 -11.23 -18.22
N GLN A 20 25.58 -10.27 -17.64
CA GLN A 20 25.65 -10.10 -16.20
C GLN A 20 24.22 -9.69 -15.76
N VAL A 21 23.44 -10.66 -15.33
CA VAL A 21 22.24 -10.41 -14.53
C VAL A 21 22.76 -9.93 -13.18
N ALA A 22 22.96 -8.63 -13.08
CA ALA A 22 23.17 -8.01 -11.77
C ALA A 22 21.92 -8.32 -10.93
N PRO A 23 22.07 -8.89 -9.72
CA PRO A 23 20.95 -9.00 -8.82
C PRO A 23 20.51 -7.55 -8.54
N GLN A 24 19.34 -7.18 -9.05
CA GLN A 24 18.67 -5.98 -8.58
C GLN A 24 18.31 -6.26 -7.12
N LEU A 25 19.13 -5.72 -6.21
CA LEU A 25 18.68 -5.51 -4.85
C LEU A 25 17.43 -4.63 -4.99
N ALA A 26 16.27 -5.26 -4.88
CA ALA A 26 15.05 -4.54 -4.63
C ALA A 26 15.25 -3.86 -3.27
N LEU A 27 15.68 -2.61 -3.30
CA LEU A 27 15.52 -1.71 -2.18
C LEU A 27 14.03 -1.78 -1.86
N ALA A 28 13.71 -2.36 -0.72
CA ALA A 28 12.37 -2.26 -0.15
C ALA A 28 12.11 -0.76 0.00
N GLY A 29 11.46 -0.18 -1.01
CA GLY A 29 11.15 1.23 -1.02
C GLY A 29 10.32 1.54 0.22
N GLU A 30 10.68 2.58 0.95
CA GLU A 30 9.80 3.10 1.98
C GLU A 30 8.43 3.31 1.37
N ALA A 31 7.39 2.83 2.04
CA ALA A 31 6.04 2.97 1.55
C ALA A 31 5.73 4.46 1.39
N MET A 32 5.42 4.88 0.17
CA MET A 32 5.16 6.28 -0.13
C MET A 32 3.84 6.71 0.51
N ILE A 33 3.89 7.80 1.27
CA ILE A 33 2.69 8.47 1.80
C ILE A 33 1.84 8.92 0.62
N ASN A 34 0.58 8.51 0.60
CA ASN A 34 -0.41 8.84 -0.42
C ASN A 34 -1.62 9.62 0.14
N CYS A 35 -1.57 9.94 1.44
CA CYS A 35 -2.64 10.63 2.15
C CYS A 35 -2.04 11.58 3.19
N ASP A 36 -2.35 12.87 3.10
CA ASP A 36 -2.07 13.83 4.19
C ASP A 36 -3.29 13.88 5.12
N ALA A 37 -3.36 12.92 6.03
CA ALA A 37 -4.47 12.80 6.97
C ALA A 37 -4.54 13.96 7.99
N HIS A 38 -3.49 14.79 8.09
CA HIS A 38 -3.47 15.94 8.99
C HIS A 38 -4.25 17.14 8.45
N THR A 39 -4.38 17.25 7.13
CA THR A 39 -5.00 18.40 6.48
C THR A 39 -6.45 18.17 6.07
N GLY A 40 -6.85 16.93 5.80
CA GLY A 40 -8.21 16.65 5.38
C GLY A 40 -8.49 15.21 5.00
N ALA A 41 -9.60 15.02 4.30
CA ALA A 41 -9.94 13.74 3.70
C ALA A 41 -9.05 13.44 2.50
N CYS A 42 -8.68 12.18 2.37
CA CYS A 42 -7.95 11.66 1.21
C CYS A 42 -8.83 10.73 0.39
N SER A 43 -8.64 10.70 -0.92
CA SER A 43 -9.36 9.79 -1.80
C SER A 43 -8.40 8.92 -2.59
N GLN A 44 -8.71 7.65 -2.67
CA GLN A 44 -7.98 6.63 -3.44
C GLN A 44 -8.97 5.76 -4.19
N SER A 45 -8.53 5.18 -5.29
CA SER A 45 -9.38 4.31 -6.11
C SER A 45 -8.71 2.96 -6.36
N SER A 46 -9.51 1.92 -6.45
CA SER A 46 -9.09 0.59 -6.87
C SER A 46 -10.13 0.04 -7.87
N GLY A 47 -9.76 -0.01 -9.15
CA GLY A 47 -10.70 -0.32 -10.21
C GLY A 47 -11.86 0.69 -10.29
N ALA A 48 -13.09 0.21 -10.23
CA ALA A 48 -14.31 1.04 -10.27
C ALA A 48 -14.69 1.61 -8.88
N ILE A 49 -14.00 1.21 -7.81
CA ILE A 49 -14.30 1.62 -6.44
C ILE A 49 -13.47 2.84 -6.10
N SER A 50 -14.12 3.88 -5.60
CA SER A 50 -13.47 5.06 -5.01
C SER A 50 -13.80 5.13 -3.54
N VAL A 51 -12.78 5.37 -2.73
CA VAL A 51 -12.90 5.48 -1.27
C VAL A 51 -12.29 6.79 -0.82
N SER A 52 -13.02 7.52 0.02
CA SER A 52 -12.51 8.68 0.74
C SER A 52 -12.39 8.35 2.23
N LEU A 53 -11.25 8.68 2.82
CA LEU A 53 -10.95 8.48 4.24
C LEU A 53 -10.68 9.83 4.90
N GLU A 54 -11.38 10.12 5.98
CA GLU A 54 -11.10 11.24 6.88
C GLU A 54 -10.83 10.71 8.28
N ILE A 55 -9.79 11.23 8.93
CA ILE A 55 -9.42 10.86 10.30
C ILE A 55 -9.51 12.12 11.17
N SER A 56 -10.17 11.99 12.32
CA SER A 56 -10.32 13.08 13.29
C SER A 56 -10.14 12.60 14.73
N PRO A 57 -9.74 13.47 15.69
CA PRO A 57 -9.35 14.86 15.51
C PRO A 57 -8.04 15.02 14.76
N ARG A 58 -7.81 16.19 14.20
CA ARG A 58 -6.57 16.57 13.53
C ARG A 58 -5.76 17.54 14.39
N PRO A 59 -4.42 17.49 14.36
CA PRO A 59 -3.58 16.52 13.63
C PRO A 59 -3.73 15.09 14.17
N VAL A 60 -3.52 14.08 13.31
CA VAL A 60 -3.65 12.66 13.68
C VAL A 60 -2.52 12.27 14.62
N LYS A 61 -2.87 11.90 15.85
CA LYS A 61 -1.92 11.53 16.91
C LYS A 61 -2.13 10.09 17.35
N ALA A 62 -1.04 9.41 17.69
CA ALA A 62 -1.10 8.11 18.32
C ALA A 62 -1.63 8.18 19.76
N MET A 63 -2.07 7.06 20.31
CA MET A 63 -2.49 6.87 21.69
C MET A 63 -3.69 7.72 22.10
N GLN A 64 -4.54 8.09 21.16
CA GLN A 64 -5.82 8.74 21.40
C GLN A 64 -6.93 8.10 20.58
N ASP A 65 -8.17 8.31 20.97
CA ASP A 65 -9.32 7.88 20.19
C ASP A 65 -9.40 8.70 18.90
N LEU A 66 -9.47 7.99 17.78
CA LEU A 66 -9.60 8.55 16.45
C LEU A 66 -10.89 8.06 15.81
N VAL A 67 -11.62 8.97 15.19
CA VAL A 67 -12.79 8.64 14.37
C VAL A 67 -12.34 8.55 12.92
N PHE A 68 -12.64 7.41 12.31
CA PHE A 68 -12.40 7.12 10.90
C PHE A 68 -13.73 7.23 10.16
N LYS A 69 -13.85 8.21 9.29
CA LYS A 69 -15.01 8.37 8.40
C LYS A 69 -14.63 7.93 7.00
N VAL A 70 -15.39 7.01 6.45
CA VAL A 70 -15.15 6.41 5.14
C VAL A 70 -16.36 6.62 4.26
N SER A 71 -16.14 7.15 3.06
CA SER A 71 -17.16 7.21 1.99
C SER A 71 -16.75 6.28 0.86
N ILE A 72 -17.67 5.42 0.42
CA ILE A 72 -17.44 4.39 -0.61
C ILE A 72 -18.38 4.67 -1.77
N GLU A 73 -17.80 4.78 -2.97
CA GLU A 73 -18.50 4.95 -4.23
C GLU A 73 -18.14 3.81 -5.19
N GLY A 74 -19.03 3.50 -6.14
CA GLY A 74 -18.81 2.47 -7.16
C GLY A 74 -19.18 1.06 -6.71
N THR A 75 -19.54 0.85 -5.44
CA THR A 75 -20.06 -0.42 -4.93
C THR A 75 -20.96 -0.20 -3.71
N THR A 76 -21.85 -1.15 -3.47
CA THR A 76 -22.64 -1.21 -2.24
C THR A 76 -22.18 -2.44 -1.46
N PRO A 77 -21.47 -2.26 -0.32
CA PRO A 77 -20.97 -3.39 0.45
C PRO A 77 -22.11 -4.29 0.96
N ALA A 78 -22.00 -5.60 0.74
CA ALA A 78 -22.98 -6.58 1.22
C ALA A 78 -22.87 -6.79 2.75
N ARG A 79 -21.70 -6.52 3.32
CA ARG A 79 -21.43 -6.56 4.77
C ARG A 79 -20.67 -5.29 5.16
N HIS A 80 -20.73 -4.97 6.45
CA HIS A 80 -20.03 -3.78 6.93
C HIS A 80 -18.53 -3.83 6.61
N PRO A 81 -17.98 -2.78 6.01
CA PRO A 81 -16.55 -2.66 5.81
C PRO A 81 -15.83 -2.50 7.15
N HIS A 82 -14.54 -2.67 7.15
CA HIS A 82 -13.67 -2.40 8.30
C HIS A 82 -12.32 -1.86 7.82
N ILE A 83 -11.55 -1.32 8.73
CA ILE A 83 -10.20 -0.85 8.45
C ILE A 83 -9.22 -1.74 9.19
N ASP A 84 -8.20 -2.24 8.49
CA ASP A 84 -7.00 -2.81 9.10
C ASP A 84 -5.95 -1.72 9.22
N LEU A 85 -5.56 -1.41 10.46
CA LEU A 85 -4.49 -0.47 10.76
C LEU A 85 -3.18 -1.22 10.94
N GLY A 86 -2.11 -0.70 10.36
CA GLY A 86 -0.80 -1.30 10.48
C GLY A 86 0.32 -0.38 10.02
N MET A 87 1.53 -0.91 10.02
CA MET A 87 2.73 -0.20 9.55
C MET A 87 3.35 -0.94 8.38
N PRO A 88 3.79 -0.22 7.33
CA PRO A 88 4.49 -0.83 6.21
C PRO A 88 5.73 -1.61 6.67
N ALA A 89 5.94 -2.79 6.08
CA ALA A 89 7.08 -3.67 6.37
C ALA A 89 7.22 -4.13 7.84
N MET A 90 6.14 -4.03 8.64
CA MET A 90 6.14 -4.47 10.04
C MET A 90 4.97 -5.42 10.28
N LYS A 91 5.25 -6.58 10.87
CA LYS A 91 4.20 -7.47 11.38
C LYS A 91 3.71 -6.95 12.73
N MET A 92 2.45 -6.61 12.77
CA MET A 92 1.76 -6.19 13.98
C MET A 92 0.63 -7.18 14.30
N GLY A 93 0.20 -7.21 15.56
CA GLY A 93 -1.05 -7.85 15.92
C GLY A 93 -2.25 -7.16 15.25
N PRO A 94 -3.42 -7.81 15.22
CA PRO A 94 -4.63 -7.21 14.64
C PRO A 94 -4.96 -5.87 15.30
N ASN A 95 -5.17 -4.83 14.48
CA ASN A 95 -5.67 -3.54 14.91
C ASN A 95 -6.73 -3.11 13.90
N GLN A 96 -7.97 -3.40 14.22
CA GLN A 96 -9.11 -3.23 13.32
C GLN A 96 -10.07 -2.18 13.83
N VAL A 97 -10.60 -1.40 12.90
CA VAL A 97 -11.67 -0.45 13.14
C VAL A 97 -12.94 -0.98 12.46
N ALA A 98 -13.92 -1.40 13.25
CA ALA A 98 -15.23 -1.77 12.73
C ALA A 98 -15.97 -0.52 12.26
N LEU A 99 -16.44 -0.52 11.03
CA LEU A 99 -17.16 0.60 10.45
C LEU A 99 -18.66 0.33 10.47
N LYS A 100 -19.43 1.31 10.95
CA LYS A 100 -20.90 1.29 10.99
C LYS A 100 -21.46 2.29 9.99
N PRO A 101 -22.54 1.98 9.28
CA PRO A 101 -23.15 2.91 8.34
C PRO A 101 -23.71 4.13 9.07
N THR A 102 -23.43 5.32 8.54
CA THR A 102 -23.95 6.60 9.02
C THR A 102 -24.79 7.32 7.98
N GLY A 103 -24.76 6.86 6.74
CA GLY A 103 -25.51 7.37 5.63
C GLY A 103 -25.33 6.50 4.39
N SER A 104 -25.88 6.91 3.27
CA SER A 104 -25.70 6.21 2.01
C SER A 104 -24.23 6.22 1.58
N GLY A 105 -23.60 5.04 1.54
CA GLY A 105 -22.18 4.89 1.20
C GLY A 105 -21.19 5.46 2.20
N THR A 106 -21.66 5.93 3.37
CA THR A 106 -20.83 6.54 4.41
C THR A 106 -20.81 5.69 5.65
N TYR A 107 -19.63 5.52 6.22
CA TYR A 107 -19.38 4.67 7.39
C TYR A 107 -18.46 5.37 8.37
N GLU A 108 -18.62 5.09 9.66
CA GLU A 108 -17.74 5.59 10.70
C GLU A 108 -17.36 4.51 11.71
N GLY A 109 -16.17 4.64 12.26
CA GLY A 109 -15.70 3.78 13.35
C GLY A 109 -14.65 4.49 14.20
N THR A 110 -14.49 4.04 15.43
CA THR A 110 -13.48 4.56 16.35
C THR A 110 -12.36 3.55 16.53
N GLY A 111 -11.13 4.03 16.56
CA GLY A 111 -9.96 3.19 16.77
C GLY A 111 -8.79 3.99 17.33
N VAL A 112 -7.73 3.28 17.69
CA VAL A 112 -6.51 3.86 18.25
C VAL A 112 -5.32 3.42 17.41
N ILE A 113 -4.48 4.38 17.07
CA ILE A 113 -3.16 4.11 16.50
C ILE A 113 -2.17 4.03 17.65
N VAL A 114 -1.52 2.89 17.81
CA VAL A 114 -0.54 2.68 18.88
C VAL A 114 0.79 3.34 18.54
N ARG A 115 1.56 3.67 19.55
CA ARG A 115 2.92 4.19 19.34
C ARG A 115 3.87 3.04 19.05
N CYS A 116 4.63 3.15 17.96
CA CYS A 116 5.66 2.17 17.64
C CYS A 116 6.94 2.44 18.46
N PRO A 117 7.48 1.45 19.18
CA PRO A 117 8.73 1.61 19.94
C PRO A 117 9.94 2.00 19.08
N SER A 118 9.95 1.65 17.79
CA SER A 118 11.02 2.04 16.87
C SER A 118 10.98 3.52 16.47
N GLY A 119 9.96 4.27 16.87
CA GLY A 119 9.78 5.67 16.51
C GLY A 119 9.29 5.90 15.08
N LYS A 120 9.06 4.86 14.28
CA LYS A 120 8.48 4.98 12.94
C LYS A 120 7.05 5.49 13.03
N ARG A 121 6.71 6.48 12.18
CA ARG A 121 5.43 7.18 12.20
C ARG A 121 4.55 6.93 10.97
N THR A 122 5.07 6.24 9.97
CA THR A 122 4.29 5.90 8.77
C THR A 122 3.37 4.73 9.06
N TRP A 123 2.08 4.96 8.87
CA TRP A 123 1.01 4.00 9.09
C TRP A 123 0.20 3.78 7.82
N PHE A 124 -0.55 2.71 7.77
CA PHE A 124 -1.58 2.53 6.77
C PHE A 124 -2.94 2.24 7.40
N ALA A 125 -3.97 2.70 6.73
CA ALA A 125 -5.36 2.28 6.92
C ALA A 125 -5.79 1.56 5.64
N ASN A 126 -5.97 0.26 5.73
CA ASN A 126 -6.48 -0.56 4.63
C ASN A 126 -7.97 -0.73 4.79
N VAL A 127 -8.76 -0.05 3.97
CA VAL A 127 -10.22 -0.15 3.99
C VAL A 127 -10.62 -1.42 3.26
N ILE A 128 -11.09 -2.42 3.99
CA ILE A 128 -11.56 -3.69 3.46
C ILE A 128 -13.06 -3.61 3.21
N ILE A 129 -13.44 -3.81 1.95
CA ILE A 129 -14.82 -3.84 1.50
C ILE A 129 -15.15 -5.29 1.15
N PRO A 130 -15.86 -6.03 2.02
CA PRO A 130 -16.11 -7.46 1.80
C PRO A 130 -16.70 -7.73 0.41
N GLU A 131 -16.14 -8.73 -0.27
CA GLU A 131 -16.54 -9.18 -1.62
C GLU A 131 -16.27 -8.18 -2.76
N SER A 132 -15.81 -6.96 -2.44
CA SER A 132 -15.57 -5.91 -3.44
C SER A 132 -14.09 -5.54 -3.60
N GLY A 133 -13.28 -5.67 -2.55
CA GLY A 133 -11.86 -5.35 -2.61
C GLY A 133 -11.36 -4.54 -1.42
N GLU A 134 -10.22 -3.90 -1.62
CA GLU A 134 -9.58 -3.10 -0.58
C GLU A 134 -8.93 -1.84 -1.17
N VAL A 135 -8.84 -0.81 -0.35
CA VAL A 135 -8.17 0.46 -0.70
C VAL A 135 -7.29 0.89 0.46
N LYS A 136 -6.02 1.15 0.18
CA LYS A 136 -5.00 1.44 1.19
C LYS A 136 -4.60 2.90 1.18
N PHE A 137 -4.66 3.52 2.35
CA PHE A 137 -4.16 4.86 2.63
C PHE A 137 -2.89 4.76 3.48
N ILE A 138 -1.84 5.47 3.08
CA ILE A 138 -0.57 5.51 3.79
C ILE A 138 -0.34 6.95 4.22
N PHE A 139 -0.14 7.18 5.52
CA PHE A 139 -0.07 8.50 6.13
C PHE A 139 0.91 8.53 7.30
N ASP A 140 1.29 9.73 7.71
CA ASP A 140 2.12 9.97 8.88
C ASP A 140 1.27 10.20 10.14
N VAL A 141 1.83 9.88 11.30
CA VAL A 141 1.17 10.01 12.60
C VAL A 141 2.11 10.73 13.57
N ILE A 142 1.57 11.63 14.38
CA ILE A 142 2.31 12.34 15.42
C ILE A 142 2.35 11.47 16.70
N TYR A 143 3.52 11.38 17.32
CA TYR A 143 3.74 10.66 18.58
C TYR A 143 3.90 11.61 19.76
#